data_fef72ccb797ac606e1eb7f2ca566f6a9
#
_entry.id   fef72ccb797ac606e1eb7f2ca566f6a9
#
_cell.length_a   1.000
_cell.length_b   1.000
_cell.length_c   1.000
_cell.angle_alpha   90.00
_cell.angle_beta   90.00
_cell.angle_gamma   90.00
#
_symmetry.space_group_name_H-M   'P 1'
#
loop_
_entity.id
_entity.type
_entity.pdbx_description
1 polymer ?
#
loop_
_entity_poly.entity_id
_entity_poly.type
_entity_poly.pdbx_seq_one_letter_code
_entity_poly.pdbx_strand_id
1 'polypeptide(L)'
;ACPGTFDLIASASALQWMKDLPRFLHKLSSTLSPGGILAFNTFTPDNLHEIKELTGEGLTYPTAGQLREWLSTYFRIVHEEEGNIALTFQHPLEVLRHLKYTGVTANASSVWTRGKQERFCRDYQERFPSADGGVTLTYRPLYILVVKR
;
A
#
# COMPACT_ATOMS: atom_id res chain seq x y z
N ALA A 1 -18.56 -14.02 12.58
CA ALA A 1 -17.60 -14.01 13.67
C ALA A 1 -16.81 -15.31 13.60
N CYS A 2 -15.47 -15.26 13.52
CA CYS A 2 -14.64 -16.43 13.70
C CYS A 2 -14.69 -16.79 15.19
N PRO A 3 -15.16 -17.99 15.56
CA PRO A 3 -15.13 -18.41 16.95
C PRO A 3 -13.72 -18.89 17.31
N GLY A 4 -13.14 -18.31 18.34
CA GLY A 4 -11.86 -18.74 18.90
C GLY A 4 -10.77 -17.67 18.87
N THR A 5 -9.67 -17.98 19.50
CA THR A 5 -8.42 -17.20 19.46
C THR A 5 -7.45 -17.86 18.50
N PHE A 6 -6.62 -17.04 17.86
CA PHE A 6 -5.61 -17.48 16.91
C PHE A 6 -4.21 -17.19 17.43
N ASP A 7 -3.27 -18.07 17.16
CA ASP A 7 -1.86 -17.85 17.50
C ASP A 7 -1.12 -17.03 16.45
N LEU A 8 -1.65 -17.02 15.21
CA LEU A 8 -1.11 -16.26 14.11
C LEU A 8 -2.24 -15.70 13.24
N ILE A 9 -2.15 -14.41 12.96
CA ILE A 9 -2.94 -13.75 11.91
C ILE A 9 -1.96 -13.17 10.91
N ALA A 10 -2.13 -13.51 9.63
CA ALA A 10 -1.34 -12.97 8.53
C ALA A 10 -2.24 -12.20 7.55
N SER A 11 -1.75 -11.06 7.06
CA SER A 11 -2.48 -10.24 6.09
C SER A 11 -1.51 -9.66 5.06
N ALA A 12 -1.80 -9.91 3.78
CA ALA A 12 -1.01 -9.39 2.68
C ALA A 12 -1.79 -8.31 1.93
N SER A 13 -1.28 -7.07 1.96
CA SER A 13 -1.79 -5.93 1.18
C SER A 13 -3.31 -5.71 1.29
N ALA A 14 -3.89 -5.92 2.46
CA ALA A 14 -5.32 -5.80 2.70
C ALA A 14 -5.69 -4.71 3.72
N LEU A 15 -4.81 -4.40 4.67
CA LEU A 15 -5.11 -3.46 5.76
C LEU A 15 -5.34 -2.03 5.28
N GLN A 16 -4.75 -1.64 4.15
CA GLN A 16 -4.95 -0.31 3.54
C GLN A 16 -6.40 -0.03 3.11
N TRP A 17 -7.24 -1.05 2.99
CA TRP A 17 -8.64 -0.92 2.63
C TRP A 17 -9.57 -0.71 3.84
N MET A 18 -9.03 -0.83 5.06
CA MET A 18 -9.81 -0.64 6.28
C MET A 18 -10.06 0.85 6.55
N LYS A 19 -11.32 1.25 6.63
CA LYS A 19 -11.73 2.64 6.87
C LYS A 19 -11.28 3.17 8.23
N ASP A 20 -11.29 2.31 9.25
CA ASP A 20 -10.89 2.61 10.63
C ASP A 20 -9.86 1.58 11.08
N LEU A 21 -8.62 1.81 10.66
CA LEU A 21 -7.53 0.88 10.95
C LEU A 21 -7.23 0.75 12.46
N PRO A 22 -7.22 1.81 13.27
CA PRO A 22 -7.03 1.68 14.72
C PRO A 22 -8.07 0.76 15.37
N ARG A 23 -9.34 0.94 15.05
CA ARG A 23 -10.41 0.07 15.55
C ARG A 23 -10.27 -1.38 15.06
N PHE A 24 -9.84 -1.56 13.83
CA PHE A 24 -9.60 -2.89 13.28
C PHE A 24 -8.43 -3.60 13.97
N LEU A 25 -7.33 -2.90 14.25
CA LEU A 25 -6.19 -3.42 15.02
C LEU A 25 -6.60 -3.83 16.44
N HIS A 26 -7.45 -3.04 17.10
CA HIS A 26 -8.04 -3.42 18.40
C HIS A 26 -8.83 -4.74 18.28
N LYS A 27 -9.65 -4.89 17.25
CA LYS A 27 -10.41 -6.11 17.01
C LYS A 27 -9.48 -7.31 16.75
N LEU A 28 -8.42 -7.14 15.97
CA LEU A 28 -7.43 -8.18 15.74
C LEU A 28 -6.73 -8.59 17.03
N SER A 29 -6.39 -7.63 17.88
CA SER A 29 -5.77 -7.94 19.19
C SER A 29 -6.66 -8.80 20.07
N SER A 30 -7.99 -8.58 20.03
CA SER A 30 -8.94 -9.38 20.83
C SER A 30 -9.18 -10.79 20.26
N THR A 31 -8.86 -11.04 18.99
CA THR A 31 -8.96 -12.36 18.35
C THR A 31 -7.65 -13.16 18.41
N LEU A 32 -6.54 -12.56 18.81
CA LEU A 32 -5.28 -13.24 19.03
C LEU A 32 -5.16 -13.80 20.44
N SER A 33 -4.55 -14.98 20.56
CA SER A 33 -4.12 -15.54 21.84
C SER A 33 -3.11 -14.63 22.53
N PRO A 34 -2.95 -14.69 23.86
CA PRO A 34 -1.83 -14.02 24.55
C PRO A 34 -0.50 -14.46 23.93
N GLY A 35 0.36 -13.51 23.55
CA GLY A 35 1.61 -13.81 22.84
C GLY A 35 1.43 -14.18 21.36
N GLY A 36 0.21 -14.16 20.83
CA GLY A 36 -0.08 -14.41 19.42
C GLY A 36 0.54 -13.36 18.50
N ILE A 37 0.79 -13.74 17.27
CA ILE A 37 1.51 -12.96 16.26
C ILE A 37 0.54 -12.38 15.23
N LEU A 38 0.71 -11.09 14.91
CA LEU A 38 0.13 -10.46 13.74
C LEU A 38 1.28 -10.10 12.78
N ALA A 39 1.26 -10.69 11.59
CA ALA A 39 2.18 -10.37 10.51
C ALA A 39 1.41 -9.74 9.34
N PHE A 40 1.81 -8.57 8.89
CA PHE A 40 1.14 -7.93 7.77
C PHE A 40 2.09 -7.04 6.97
N ASN A 41 1.69 -6.78 5.74
CA ASN A 41 2.26 -5.68 4.97
C ASN A 41 1.17 -4.69 4.54
N THR A 42 1.59 -3.45 4.46
CA THR A 42 0.85 -2.33 3.87
C THR A 42 1.84 -1.51 3.04
N PHE A 43 1.52 -0.25 2.79
CA PHE A 43 2.39 0.64 2.03
C PHE A 43 2.59 1.95 2.78
N THR A 44 3.67 2.65 2.47
CA THR A 44 3.94 3.99 2.99
C THR A 44 3.24 5.07 2.15
N PRO A 45 3.14 6.32 2.64
CA PRO A 45 2.57 7.45 1.88
C PRO A 45 3.24 7.71 0.53
N ASP A 46 4.52 7.29 0.35
CA ASP A 46 5.28 7.47 -0.89
C ASP A 46 5.02 6.36 -1.92
N ASN A 47 4.14 5.40 -1.61
CA ASN A 47 3.77 4.34 -2.53
C ASN A 47 3.13 4.90 -3.80
N LEU A 48 3.59 4.45 -4.97
CA LEU A 48 3.10 4.88 -6.28
C LEU A 48 3.13 6.41 -6.44
N HIS A 49 4.20 7.06 -5.98
CA HIS A 49 4.33 8.51 -6.00
C HIS A 49 4.21 9.10 -7.42
N GLU A 50 4.65 8.37 -8.46
CA GLU A 50 4.55 8.79 -9.86
C GLU A 50 3.09 9.03 -10.27
N ILE A 51 2.20 8.12 -9.90
CA ILE A 51 0.77 8.25 -10.20
C ILE A 51 0.15 9.41 -9.42
N LYS A 52 0.47 9.50 -8.14
CA LYS A 52 -0.04 10.56 -7.27
C LYS A 52 0.39 11.95 -7.74
N GLU A 53 1.64 12.11 -8.16
CA GLU A 53 2.17 13.37 -8.65
C GLU A 53 1.56 13.78 -10.00
N LEU A 54 1.27 12.80 -10.88
CA LEU A 54 0.72 13.08 -12.21
C LEU A 54 -0.81 13.27 -12.23
N THR A 55 -1.52 12.56 -11.33
CA THR A 55 -3.00 12.54 -11.34
C THR A 55 -3.62 13.25 -10.14
N GLY A 56 -2.87 13.45 -9.06
CA GLY A 56 -3.42 13.90 -7.77
C GLY A 56 -4.26 12.83 -7.06
N GLU A 57 -4.39 11.64 -7.64
CA GLU A 57 -5.22 10.55 -7.12
C GLU A 57 -4.35 9.43 -6.54
N GLY A 58 -4.85 8.77 -5.50
CA GLY A 58 -4.17 7.64 -4.86
C GLY A 58 -4.80 7.32 -3.51
N LEU A 59 -4.43 6.18 -2.95
CA LEU A 59 -4.81 5.83 -1.59
C LEU A 59 -3.98 6.65 -0.59
N THR A 60 -4.62 7.00 0.51
CA THR A 60 -3.92 7.61 1.64
C THR A 60 -3.47 6.50 2.59
N TYR A 61 -2.17 6.41 2.78
CA TYR A 61 -1.57 5.44 3.69
C TYR A 61 -1.14 6.11 4.99
N PRO A 62 -1.27 5.43 6.15
CA PRO A 62 -0.70 5.94 7.39
C PRO A 62 0.83 5.93 7.31
N THR A 63 1.45 6.87 8.00
CA THR A 63 2.91 6.84 8.18
C THR A 63 3.32 5.69 9.09
N ALA A 64 4.58 5.26 9.00
CA ALA A 64 5.12 4.26 9.92
C ALA A 64 4.98 4.71 11.39
N GLY A 65 5.15 6.01 11.66
CA GLY A 65 4.95 6.59 12.99
C GLY A 65 3.52 6.41 13.52
N GLN A 66 2.51 6.71 12.70
CA GLN A 66 1.11 6.49 13.06
C GLN A 66 0.79 5.02 13.32
N LEU A 67 1.32 4.12 12.48
CA LEU A 67 1.14 2.68 12.68
C LEU A 67 1.78 2.21 13.99
N ARG A 68 3.00 2.66 14.30
CA ARG A 68 3.66 2.36 15.59
C ARG A 68 2.81 2.82 16.77
N GLU A 69 2.28 4.04 16.71
CA GLU A 69 1.41 4.59 17.76
C GLU A 69 0.18 3.70 17.99
N TRP A 70 -0.55 3.36 16.93
CA TRP A 70 -1.76 2.54 17.02
C TRP A 70 -1.46 1.10 17.48
N LEU A 71 -0.36 0.52 17.01
CA LEU A 71 0.05 -0.83 17.39
C LEU A 71 0.54 -0.92 18.84
N SER A 72 1.25 0.11 19.33
CA SER A 72 1.90 0.09 20.64
C SER A 72 0.93 -0.13 21.80
N THR A 73 -0.33 0.20 21.63
CA THR A 73 -1.38 0.00 22.65
C THR A 73 -1.63 -1.49 22.95
N TYR A 74 -1.57 -2.34 21.95
CA TYR A 74 -1.96 -3.76 22.06
C TYR A 74 -0.83 -4.73 21.76
N PHE A 75 0.20 -4.25 21.07
CA PHE A 75 1.26 -5.07 20.50
C PHE A 75 2.65 -4.55 20.85
N ARG A 76 3.61 -5.47 20.82
CA ARG A 76 5.03 -5.16 20.79
C ARG A 76 5.55 -5.43 19.37
N ILE A 77 6.14 -4.43 18.73
CA ILE A 77 6.74 -4.56 17.39
C ILE A 77 8.01 -5.41 17.53
N VAL A 78 8.10 -6.47 16.73
CA VAL A 78 9.25 -7.38 16.67
C VAL A 78 10.09 -7.09 15.43
N HIS A 79 9.44 -6.79 14.31
CA HIS A 79 10.11 -6.46 13.08
C HIS A 79 9.33 -5.39 12.32
N GLU A 80 10.04 -4.46 11.72
CA GLU A 80 9.52 -3.44 10.81
C GLU A 80 10.55 -3.19 9.73
N GLU A 81 10.12 -3.28 8.48
CA GLU A 81 10.99 -3.08 7.32
C GLU A 81 10.22 -2.35 6.22
N GLU A 82 10.83 -1.31 5.67
CA GLU A 82 10.32 -0.59 4.51
C GLU A 82 11.06 -1.06 3.24
N GLY A 83 10.29 -1.48 2.24
CA GLY A 83 10.81 -1.86 0.94
C GLY A 83 10.79 -0.71 -0.06
N ASN A 84 11.60 -0.85 -1.09
CA ASN A 84 11.61 0.01 -2.26
C ASN A 84 11.71 -0.86 -3.52
N ILE A 85 10.58 -1.01 -4.23
CA ILE A 85 10.49 -1.88 -5.42
C ILE A 85 10.16 -1.00 -6.62
N ALA A 86 11.15 -0.78 -7.48
CA ALA A 86 10.97 -0.08 -8.74
C ALA A 86 10.71 -1.09 -9.87
N LEU A 87 9.56 -0.96 -10.51
CA LEU A 87 9.22 -1.68 -11.74
C LEU A 87 9.49 -0.77 -12.94
N THR A 88 9.85 -1.35 -14.06
CA THR A 88 10.04 -0.65 -15.33
C THR A 88 9.02 -1.14 -16.36
N PHE A 89 8.51 -0.23 -17.16
CA PHE A 89 7.55 -0.50 -18.24
C PHE A 89 8.02 0.18 -19.51
N GLN A 90 7.69 -0.37 -20.67
CA GLN A 90 8.05 0.23 -21.97
C GLN A 90 7.28 1.51 -22.21
N HIS A 91 6.03 1.59 -21.73
CA HIS A 91 5.15 2.72 -22.01
C HIS A 91 4.21 3.01 -20.82
N PRO A 92 3.85 4.28 -20.54
CA PRO A 92 2.94 4.63 -19.43
C PRO A 92 1.57 3.93 -19.47
N LEU A 93 1.05 3.56 -20.63
CA LEU A 93 -0.20 2.80 -20.74
C LEU A 93 -0.10 1.39 -20.15
N GLU A 94 1.08 0.80 -20.14
CA GLU A 94 1.33 -0.48 -19.48
C GLU A 94 1.26 -0.34 -17.95
N VAL A 95 1.71 0.80 -17.42
CA VAL A 95 1.55 1.15 -16.00
C VAL A 95 0.06 1.19 -15.64
N LEU A 96 -0.76 1.90 -16.42
CA LEU A 96 -2.20 1.98 -16.17
C LEU A 96 -2.88 0.60 -16.24
N ARG A 97 -2.45 -0.23 -17.19
CA ARG A 97 -2.94 -1.60 -17.32
C ARG A 97 -2.54 -2.44 -16.10
N HIS A 98 -1.29 -2.34 -15.66
CA HIS A 98 -0.79 -3.02 -14.46
C HIS A 98 -1.60 -2.62 -13.22
N LEU A 99 -1.83 -1.33 -13.00
CA LEU A 99 -2.63 -0.83 -11.87
C LEU A 99 -4.09 -1.33 -11.92
N LYS A 100 -4.67 -1.40 -13.11
CA LYS A 100 -6.01 -1.96 -13.29
C LYS A 100 -6.07 -3.44 -12.91
N TYR A 101 -5.09 -4.24 -13.34
CA TYR A 101 -5.04 -5.66 -13.02
C TYR A 101 -4.75 -5.95 -11.54
N THR A 102 -4.00 -5.08 -10.87
CA THR A 102 -3.71 -5.20 -9.43
C THR A 102 -4.81 -4.62 -8.53
N GLY A 103 -5.86 -4.05 -9.11
CA GLY A 103 -7.00 -3.49 -8.37
C GLY A 103 -6.74 -2.14 -7.69
N VAL A 104 -5.58 -1.55 -7.89
CA VAL A 104 -5.21 -0.27 -7.24
C VAL A 104 -6.05 0.90 -7.73
N THR A 105 -6.61 0.81 -8.94
CA THR A 105 -7.43 1.87 -9.56
C THR A 105 -8.92 1.77 -9.25
N ALA A 106 -9.35 0.89 -8.35
CA ALA A 106 -10.77 0.69 -8.02
C ALA A 106 -11.51 1.96 -7.57
N ASN A 107 -10.77 3.01 -7.19
CA ASN A 107 -11.30 4.30 -6.75
C ASN A 107 -11.02 5.45 -7.72
N ALA A 108 -10.50 5.18 -8.93
CA ALA A 108 -10.29 6.22 -9.94
C ALA A 108 -11.64 6.74 -10.47
N SER A 109 -12.04 7.93 -10.03
CA SER A 109 -13.33 8.55 -10.35
C SER A 109 -13.33 9.35 -11.66
N SER A 110 -12.17 9.50 -12.32
CA SER A 110 -12.04 10.38 -13.49
C SER A 110 -12.19 9.63 -14.81
N VAL A 111 -13.07 10.16 -15.67
CA VAL A 111 -13.17 9.73 -17.06
C VAL A 111 -11.89 10.15 -17.83
N TRP A 112 -11.18 9.18 -18.39
CA TRP A 112 -10.01 9.43 -19.20
C TRP A 112 -10.41 9.77 -20.64
N THR A 113 -10.30 11.05 -21.01
CA THR A 113 -10.39 11.47 -22.41
C THR A 113 -9.07 11.16 -23.13
N ARG A 114 -9.11 11.06 -24.45
CA ARG A 114 -7.91 10.84 -25.28
C ARG A 114 -6.82 11.89 -25.01
N GLY A 115 -7.21 13.17 -24.97
CA GLY A 115 -6.26 14.26 -24.69
C GLY A 115 -5.65 14.19 -23.28
N LYS A 116 -6.43 13.79 -22.27
CA LYS A 116 -5.93 13.57 -20.90
C LYS A 116 -4.94 12.41 -20.85
N GLN A 117 -5.21 11.34 -21.58
CA GLN A 117 -4.34 10.18 -21.66
C GLN A 117 -3.01 10.52 -22.38
N GLU A 118 -3.05 11.24 -23.48
CA GLU A 118 -1.84 11.67 -24.20
C GLU A 118 -0.96 12.59 -23.35
N ARG A 119 -1.55 13.52 -22.61
CA ARG A 119 -0.85 14.39 -21.65
C ARG A 119 -0.20 13.58 -20.53
N PHE A 120 -0.94 12.67 -19.93
CA PHE A 120 -0.42 11.77 -18.89
C PHE A 120 0.80 10.98 -19.39
N CYS A 121 0.72 10.37 -20.56
CA CYS A 121 1.83 9.62 -21.13
C CYS A 121 3.07 10.48 -21.36
N ARG A 122 2.90 11.68 -21.92
CA ARG A 122 4.01 12.60 -22.15
C ARG A 122 4.66 13.03 -20.83
N ASP A 123 3.84 13.46 -19.86
CA ASP A 123 4.33 13.95 -18.57
C ASP A 123 5.01 12.83 -17.76
N TYR A 124 4.50 11.60 -17.89
CA TYR A 124 5.11 10.42 -17.27
C TYR A 124 6.50 10.13 -17.84
N GLN A 125 6.63 10.11 -19.17
CA GLN A 125 7.89 9.86 -19.86
C GLN A 125 8.94 10.95 -19.58
N GLU A 126 8.50 12.18 -19.41
CA GLU A 126 9.39 13.31 -19.10
C GLU A 126 9.87 13.29 -17.64
N ARG A 127 8.99 12.98 -16.69
CA ARG A 127 9.28 13.09 -15.27
C ARG A 127 9.85 11.82 -14.63
N PHE A 128 9.48 10.66 -15.13
CA PHE A 128 9.84 9.36 -14.54
C PHE A 128 10.40 8.37 -15.57
N PRO A 129 11.40 8.77 -16.36
CA PRO A 129 12.01 7.87 -17.32
C PRO A 129 12.80 6.77 -16.61
N SER A 130 12.82 5.56 -17.19
CA SER A 130 13.73 4.51 -16.78
C SER A 130 15.05 4.57 -17.59
N ALA A 131 16.09 3.91 -17.07
CA ALA A 131 17.41 3.90 -17.72
C ALA A 131 17.42 3.24 -19.11
N ASP A 132 16.48 2.34 -19.38
CA ASP A 132 16.31 1.60 -20.63
C ASP A 132 15.35 2.26 -21.64
N GLY A 133 14.96 3.52 -21.41
CA GLY A 133 14.10 4.29 -22.31
C GLY A 133 12.59 4.14 -22.07
N GLY A 134 12.18 3.35 -21.07
CA GLY A 134 10.79 3.24 -20.60
C GLY A 134 10.48 4.20 -19.46
N VAL A 135 9.60 3.77 -18.58
CA VAL A 135 9.17 4.52 -17.39
C VAL A 135 9.22 3.66 -16.14
N THR A 136 9.29 4.30 -14.97
CA THR A 136 9.33 3.62 -13.67
C THR A 136 8.00 3.71 -12.93
N LEU A 137 7.71 2.70 -12.11
CA LEU A 137 6.63 2.72 -11.13
C LEU A 137 7.17 2.17 -9.82
N THR A 138 7.02 2.90 -8.72
CA THR A 138 7.66 2.58 -7.46
C THR A 138 6.65 2.15 -6.40
N TYR A 139 6.82 0.92 -5.89
CA TYR A 139 6.12 0.44 -4.71
C TYR A 139 6.98 0.64 -3.46
N ARG A 140 6.33 1.12 -2.39
CA ARG A 140 6.95 1.32 -1.07
C ARG A 140 6.23 0.50 -0.02
N PRO A 141 6.41 -0.84 -0.02
CA PRO A 141 5.77 -1.70 0.97
C PRO A 141 6.39 -1.49 2.36
N LEU A 142 5.57 -1.65 3.39
CA LEU A 142 5.95 -1.66 4.78
C LEU A 142 5.53 -2.99 5.39
N TYR A 143 6.50 -3.76 5.85
CA TYR A 143 6.33 -5.06 6.49
C TYR A 143 6.39 -4.92 8.00
N ILE A 144 5.42 -5.46 8.69
CA ILE A 144 5.32 -5.36 10.15
C ILE A 144 5.00 -6.71 10.76
N LEU A 145 5.76 -7.08 11.78
CA LEU A 145 5.53 -8.25 12.61
C LEU A 145 5.42 -7.80 14.07
N VAL A 146 4.30 -8.11 14.67
CA VAL A 146 4.01 -7.73 16.07
C VAL A 146 3.52 -8.91 16.86
N VAL A 147 3.78 -8.88 18.17
CA VAL A 147 3.33 -9.86 19.16
C VAL A 147 2.35 -9.17 20.10
N LYS A 148 1.21 -9.82 20.37
CA LYS A 148 0.23 -9.36 21.34
C LYS A 148 0.86 -9.30 22.75
N ARG A 149 0.65 -8.19 23.41
CA ARG A 149 1.05 -7.97 24.83
C ARG A 149 0.22 -8.83 25.77
#